data_3a14d0111002e53c518aa8d54fc762a8
#
_entry.id   3a14d0111002e53c518aa8d54fc762a8
#
_cell.length_a   1.000
_cell.length_b   1.000
_cell.length_c   1.000
_cell.angle_alpha   90.00
_cell.angle_beta   90.00
_cell.angle_gamma   90.00
#
_symmetry.space_group_name_H-M   'P 1'
#
loop_
_entity.id
_entity.type
_entity.pdbx_description
1 polymer ?
#
loop_
_entity_poly.entity_id
_entity_poly.type
_entity_poly.pdbx_seq_one_letter_code
_entity_poly.pdbx_strand_id
1 'polypeptide(L)'
;MRDSSVFSGIRILACCMLAVASLPSAAQTPVKFTLDWKFEGPSAPFLVAIDKGHFVAEGLDVSIETGTGSVEPIARVASGAFDMGFGDINTVIKFRDQNPANALKAVFMVYNKPPFAIVSRKSRGINAPKDLEGKKLGAPAGDASFAQWPIFVQANGIDASKVTVENVGFPVREPMLAAGQVDAITGFSFSAYISLKDRGVPVDDIVLMLMADYGVNLYGNAIMVNAKFAAEKPEAVKGFLRAFLKGLKETVRDPAQAVEVVARRNEIAKPETELERLRMAIRDNILTAEVKAHGYGGVDLARFQASIDLIGQSYKFKNKPNAPDLFDASFLAPEADRRAR
;
A
#
# COMPACT_ATOMS: atom_id res chain seq x y z
N MET A 1 -64.61 68.22 39.27
CA MET A 1 -65.23 66.87 39.45
C MET A 1 -64.59 65.90 38.48
N ARG A 2 -64.04 64.81 39.01
CA ARG A 2 -63.60 63.54 38.45
C ARG A 2 -62.32 63.53 37.67
N ASP A 3 -61.34 62.95 38.37
CA ASP A 3 -60.17 62.24 37.93
C ASP A 3 -60.40 61.21 36.88
N SER A 4 -59.40 60.99 36.05
CA SER A 4 -59.04 59.65 35.63
C SER A 4 -57.57 59.62 35.16
N SER A 5 -56.78 59.03 36.01
CA SER A 5 -55.41 58.62 35.78
C SER A 5 -55.32 57.49 34.72
N VAL A 6 -54.44 57.61 33.75
CA VAL A 6 -54.09 56.52 32.84
C VAL A 6 -52.66 56.10 33.13
N PHE A 7 -52.56 54.90 33.68
CA PHE A 7 -51.27 54.18 33.88
C PHE A 7 -50.72 53.74 32.52
N SER A 8 -49.53 54.22 32.18
CA SER A 8 -48.79 53.76 31.04
C SER A 8 -47.82 52.66 31.46
N GLY A 9 -48.18 51.42 31.14
CA GLY A 9 -47.34 50.26 31.40
C GLY A 9 -46.25 50.11 30.35
N ILE A 10 -44.98 50.31 30.72
CA ILE A 10 -43.83 50.05 29.89
C ILE A 10 -43.55 48.53 29.92
N ARG A 11 -43.81 47.84 28.80
CA ARG A 11 -43.38 46.45 28.59
C ARG A 11 -41.93 46.47 28.14
N ILE A 12 -41.02 46.11 29.03
CA ILE A 12 -39.62 45.86 28.72
C ILE A 12 -39.56 44.48 28.02
N LEU A 13 -39.34 44.48 26.71
CA LEU A 13 -39.09 43.27 25.94
C LEU A 13 -37.60 42.89 26.09
N ALA A 14 -37.29 41.93 26.96
CA ALA A 14 -35.94 41.38 27.10
C ALA A 14 -35.63 40.54 25.88
N CYS A 15 -34.89 41.10 24.92
CA CYS A 15 -34.28 40.34 23.79
C CYS A 15 -33.08 39.53 24.31
N CYS A 16 -33.29 38.25 24.64
CA CYS A 16 -32.18 37.30 24.81
C CYS A 16 -31.52 37.06 23.44
N MET A 17 -30.45 37.79 23.13
CA MET A 17 -29.54 37.42 22.03
C MET A 17 -28.78 36.13 22.45
N LEU A 18 -29.19 34.99 21.94
CA LEU A 18 -28.34 33.80 21.90
C LEU A 18 -27.15 34.12 20.99
N ALA A 19 -26.00 34.44 21.57
CA ALA A 19 -24.73 34.43 20.88
C ALA A 19 -24.39 32.97 20.55
N VAL A 20 -24.74 32.52 19.37
CA VAL A 20 -24.20 31.27 18.81
C VAL A 20 -22.72 31.51 18.59
N ALA A 21 -21.92 31.09 19.55
CA ALA A 21 -20.46 31.03 19.41
C ALA A 21 -20.16 30.08 18.25
N SER A 22 -19.95 30.62 17.05
CA SER A 22 -19.38 29.88 15.92
C SER A 22 -17.99 29.46 16.33
N LEU A 23 -17.83 28.21 16.78
CA LEU A 23 -16.51 27.61 16.96
C LEU A 23 -15.81 27.71 15.60
N PRO A 24 -14.60 28.27 15.53
CA PRO A 24 -13.84 28.30 14.29
C PRO A 24 -13.67 26.83 13.83
N SER A 25 -14.25 26.49 12.70
CA SER A 25 -13.93 25.23 12.04
C SER A 25 -12.43 25.27 11.74
N ALA A 26 -11.65 24.53 12.51
CA ALA A 26 -10.22 24.41 12.25
C ALA A 26 -10.06 23.92 10.80
N ALA A 27 -9.35 24.69 9.98
CA ALA A 27 -9.09 24.31 8.59
C ALA A 27 -8.40 22.94 8.57
N GLN A 28 -8.92 22.02 7.78
CA GLN A 28 -8.34 20.68 7.65
C GLN A 28 -6.92 20.77 7.10
N THR A 29 -6.03 19.92 7.61
CA THR A 29 -4.67 19.81 7.09
C THR A 29 -4.70 19.05 5.77
N PRO A 30 -4.31 19.65 4.63
CA PRO A 30 -4.22 18.93 3.36
C PRO A 30 -3.10 17.89 3.43
N VAL A 31 -3.36 16.70 2.87
CA VAL A 31 -2.39 15.61 2.72
C VAL A 31 -2.50 15.04 1.32
N LYS A 32 -1.43 15.16 0.53
CA LYS A 32 -1.31 14.54 -0.77
C LYS A 32 -0.72 13.16 -0.62
N PHE A 33 -1.49 12.15 -1.00
CA PHE A 33 -1.10 10.74 -0.91
C PHE A 33 -1.01 10.10 -2.30
N THR A 34 0.01 9.29 -2.55
CA THR A 34 0.16 8.53 -3.79
C THR A 34 0.20 7.03 -3.53
N LEU A 35 -0.57 6.26 -4.31
CA LEU A 35 -0.47 4.81 -4.39
C LEU A 35 0.63 4.39 -5.36
N ASP A 36 1.03 3.14 -5.30
CA ASP A 36 1.94 2.51 -6.27
C ASP A 36 1.20 1.87 -7.46
N TRP A 37 -0.13 1.80 -7.39
CA TRP A 37 -0.95 1.16 -8.41
C TRP A 37 -2.29 1.88 -8.59
N LYS A 38 -3.02 1.48 -9.63
CA LYS A 38 -4.38 1.94 -9.89
C LYS A 38 -5.36 1.45 -8.82
N PHE A 39 -6.57 2.00 -8.82
CA PHE A 39 -7.63 1.56 -7.92
C PHE A 39 -8.11 0.15 -8.28
N GLU A 40 -7.61 -0.81 -7.52
CA GLU A 40 -8.01 -2.21 -7.50
C GLU A 40 -8.35 -2.62 -6.07
N GLY A 41 -8.88 -3.83 -5.85
CA GLY A 41 -9.31 -4.32 -4.54
C GLY A 41 -8.36 -3.98 -3.38
N PRO A 42 -7.04 -4.20 -3.50
CA PRO A 42 -6.09 -3.89 -2.42
C PRO A 42 -5.98 -2.41 -2.04
N SER A 43 -6.48 -1.47 -2.86
CA SER A 43 -6.57 -0.05 -2.48
C SER A 43 -7.77 0.28 -1.59
N ALA A 44 -8.71 -0.67 -1.40
CA ALA A 44 -9.93 -0.45 -0.64
C ALA A 44 -9.73 0.14 0.77
N PRO A 45 -8.72 -0.23 1.58
CA PRO A 45 -8.53 0.35 2.90
C PRO A 45 -8.40 1.87 2.90
N PHE A 46 -7.69 2.43 1.91
CA PHE A 46 -7.50 3.87 1.75
C PHE A 46 -8.80 4.55 1.33
N LEU A 47 -9.51 3.95 0.39
CA LEU A 47 -10.74 4.49 -0.19
C LEU A 47 -11.92 4.41 0.79
N VAL A 48 -12.01 3.33 1.59
CA VAL A 48 -12.97 3.20 2.69
C VAL A 48 -12.74 4.30 3.73
N ALA A 49 -11.47 4.59 4.07
CA ALA A 49 -11.15 5.65 5.01
C ALA A 49 -11.59 7.05 4.51
N ILE A 50 -11.51 7.31 3.19
CA ILE A 50 -12.05 8.53 2.58
C ILE A 50 -13.58 8.54 2.67
N ASP A 51 -14.25 7.51 2.12
CA ASP A 51 -15.70 7.51 1.95
C ASP A 51 -16.46 7.52 3.28
N LYS A 52 -15.86 6.94 4.32
CA LYS A 52 -16.43 6.94 5.68
C LYS A 52 -16.02 8.16 6.51
N GLY A 53 -15.29 9.10 5.92
CA GLY A 53 -14.89 10.34 6.60
C GLY A 53 -13.87 10.16 7.71
N HIS A 54 -13.13 9.03 7.74
CA HIS A 54 -12.15 8.79 8.81
C HIS A 54 -11.01 9.80 8.80
N PHE A 55 -10.55 10.23 7.62
CA PHE A 55 -9.55 11.30 7.51
C PHE A 55 -10.10 12.66 7.96
N VAL A 56 -11.34 12.98 7.58
CA VAL A 56 -12.02 14.21 8.00
C VAL A 56 -12.16 14.24 9.52
N ALA A 57 -12.50 13.14 10.17
CA ALA A 57 -12.59 13.01 11.62
C ALA A 57 -11.25 13.23 12.36
N GLU A 58 -10.14 13.06 11.67
CA GLU A 58 -8.78 13.36 12.16
C GLU A 58 -8.32 14.79 11.76
N GLY A 59 -9.21 15.62 11.20
CA GLY A 59 -8.89 16.97 10.76
C GLY A 59 -8.05 17.03 9.48
N LEU A 60 -8.12 16.02 8.63
CA LEU A 60 -7.34 15.90 7.40
C LEU A 60 -8.22 16.01 6.14
N ASP A 61 -7.71 16.73 5.14
CA ASP A 61 -8.22 16.73 3.77
C ASP A 61 -7.24 15.92 2.89
N VAL A 62 -7.60 14.65 2.62
CA VAL A 62 -6.71 13.71 1.95
C VAL A 62 -7.09 13.53 0.49
N SER A 63 -6.15 13.83 -0.40
CA SER A 63 -6.24 13.48 -1.82
C SER A 63 -5.36 12.26 -2.12
N ILE A 64 -5.90 11.30 -2.88
CA ILE A 64 -5.18 10.07 -3.26
C ILE A 64 -5.05 10.00 -4.78
N GLU A 65 -3.81 9.85 -5.25
CA GLU A 65 -3.49 9.58 -6.65
C GLU A 65 -2.97 8.16 -6.85
N THR A 66 -3.19 7.62 -8.04
CA THR A 66 -2.67 6.32 -8.47
C THR A 66 -1.21 6.43 -8.92
N GLY A 67 -0.52 5.29 -9.03
CA GLY A 67 0.85 5.19 -9.51
C GLY A 67 1.04 4.02 -10.50
N THR A 68 2.28 3.85 -10.94
CA THR A 68 2.71 2.83 -11.90
C THR A 68 3.97 2.11 -11.41
N GLY A 69 3.78 1.24 -10.41
CA GLY A 69 4.86 0.52 -9.72
C GLY A 69 5.48 1.34 -8.57
N SER A 70 6.23 0.67 -7.70
CA SER A 70 6.69 1.26 -6.42
C SER A 70 7.81 2.32 -6.55
N VAL A 71 8.51 2.39 -7.67
CA VAL A 71 9.57 3.40 -7.89
C VAL A 71 8.98 4.81 -7.94
N GLU A 72 7.83 4.97 -8.60
CA GLU A 72 7.18 6.28 -8.79
C GLU A 72 6.74 6.93 -7.48
N PRO A 73 5.93 6.30 -6.60
CA PRO A 73 5.51 6.92 -5.34
C PRO A 73 6.68 7.24 -4.42
N ILE A 74 7.74 6.43 -4.41
CA ILE A 74 8.95 6.69 -3.63
C ILE A 74 9.60 8.00 -4.09
N ALA A 75 9.77 8.19 -5.40
CA ALA A 75 10.33 9.42 -5.96
C ALA A 75 9.44 10.65 -5.68
N ARG A 76 8.12 10.51 -5.81
CA ARG A 76 7.14 11.57 -5.53
C ARG A 76 7.18 12.02 -4.06
N VAL A 77 7.22 11.07 -3.12
CA VAL A 77 7.30 11.40 -1.68
C VAL A 77 8.68 11.94 -1.32
N ALA A 78 9.74 11.35 -1.83
CA ALA A 78 11.11 11.78 -1.55
C ALA A 78 11.38 13.22 -2.02
N SER A 79 10.79 13.63 -3.14
CA SER A 79 10.91 15.01 -3.66
C SER A 79 10.02 16.03 -2.93
N GLY A 80 9.03 15.58 -2.15
CA GLY A 80 8.03 16.44 -1.51
C GLY A 80 6.88 16.85 -2.42
N ALA A 81 6.76 16.27 -3.62
CA ALA A 81 5.60 16.45 -4.48
C ALA A 81 4.32 15.85 -3.85
N PHE A 82 4.51 14.82 -3.04
CA PHE A 82 3.50 14.18 -2.18
C PHE A 82 4.01 14.13 -0.74
N ASP A 83 3.09 14.26 0.21
CA ASP A 83 3.40 14.24 1.64
C ASP A 83 3.64 12.82 2.15
N MET A 84 2.82 11.90 1.68
CA MET A 84 2.86 10.49 2.04
C MET A 84 2.58 9.62 0.81
N GLY A 85 2.93 8.34 0.89
CA GLY A 85 2.67 7.40 -0.20
C GLY A 85 2.70 5.94 0.25
N PHE A 86 2.35 5.07 -0.68
CA PHE A 86 2.34 3.63 -0.51
C PHE A 86 3.26 2.98 -1.54
N GLY A 87 4.17 2.13 -1.11
CA GLY A 87 5.09 1.45 -2.00
C GLY A 87 5.95 0.41 -1.28
N ASP A 88 6.71 -0.34 -2.05
CA ASP A 88 7.55 -1.43 -1.56
C ASP A 88 8.72 -0.94 -0.69
N ILE A 89 8.83 -1.47 0.53
CA ILE A 89 9.90 -1.11 1.48
C ILE A 89 11.29 -1.50 0.96
N ASN A 90 11.40 -2.56 0.16
CA ASN A 90 12.69 -3.01 -0.36
C ASN A 90 13.21 -2.07 -1.45
N THR A 91 12.31 -1.43 -2.18
CA THR A 91 12.64 -0.33 -3.10
C THR A 91 13.06 0.92 -2.32
N VAL A 92 12.42 1.22 -1.17
CA VAL A 92 12.86 2.30 -0.26
C VAL A 92 14.28 2.03 0.27
N ILE A 93 14.61 0.79 0.66
CA ILE A 93 15.97 0.42 1.11
C ILE A 93 17.02 0.79 0.05
N LYS A 94 16.80 0.40 -1.19
CA LYS A 94 17.72 0.70 -2.31
C LYS A 94 17.76 2.20 -2.63
N PHE A 95 16.62 2.88 -2.56
CA PHE A 95 16.55 4.33 -2.75
C PHE A 95 17.36 5.08 -1.68
N ARG A 96 17.26 4.68 -0.41
CA ARG A 96 18.00 5.28 0.70
C ARG A 96 19.52 5.03 0.59
N ASP A 97 19.93 3.86 0.13
CA ASP A 97 21.34 3.59 -0.18
C ASP A 97 21.89 4.56 -1.24
N GLN A 98 21.12 4.81 -2.29
CA GLN A 98 21.50 5.70 -3.38
C GLN A 98 21.40 7.19 -3.01
N ASN A 99 20.55 7.52 -2.04
CA ASN A 99 20.23 8.87 -1.59
C ASN A 99 20.34 8.99 -0.06
N PRO A 100 21.54 8.83 0.54
CA PRO A 100 21.69 8.75 2.00
C PRO A 100 21.27 10.02 2.74
N ALA A 101 21.29 11.18 2.10
CA ALA A 101 20.82 12.45 2.66
C ALA A 101 19.27 12.55 2.70
N ASN A 102 18.56 11.72 1.95
CA ASN A 102 17.10 11.75 1.96
C ASN A 102 16.57 10.92 3.14
N ALA A 103 15.86 11.55 4.06
CA ALA A 103 15.34 10.89 5.28
C ALA A 103 13.94 10.28 5.14
N LEU A 104 13.53 9.89 3.92
CA LEU A 104 12.29 9.14 3.70
C LEU A 104 12.22 7.90 4.59
N LYS A 105 11.10 7.71 5.29
CA LYS A 105 10.85 6.57 6.18
C LYS A 105 9.49 5.94 5.92
N ALA A 106 9.41 4.63 6.14
CA ALA A 106 8.14 3.95 6.32
C ALA A 106 7.62 4.15 7.75
N VAL A 107 6.29 4.25 7.88
CA VAL A 107 5.61 4.51 9.16
C VAL A 107 4.49 3.52 9.47
N PHE A 108 4.13 2.65 8.49
CA PHE A 108 3.12 1.61 8.66
C PHE A 108 3.34 0.49 7.64
N MET A 109 3.63 -0.72 8.08
CA MET A 109 3.76 -1.90 7.21
C MET A 109 2.37 -2.45 6.88
N VAL A 110 1.98 -2.40 5.60
CA VAL A 110 0.68 -2.90 5.15
C VAL A 110 0.79 -4.35 4.68
N TYR A 111 1.73 -4.65 3.79
CA TYR A 111 1.98 -6.02 3.37
C TYR A 111 3.10 -6.64 4.21
N ASN A 112 2.69 -7.26 5.31
CA ASN A 112 3.62 -7.93 6.23
C ASN A 112 4.35 -9.12 5.57
N LYS A 113 3.69 -9.83 4.63
CA LYS A 113 4.31 -10.77 3.69
C LYS A 113 4.23 -10.15 2.29
N PRO A 114 5.35 -10.09 1.53
CA PRO A 114 5.34 -9.45 0.22
C PRO A 114 4.55 -10.26 -0.80
N PRO A 115 3.85 -9.60 -1.74
CA PRO A 115 3.12 -10.27 -2.81
C PRO A 115 3.99 -10.61 -4.03
N PHE A 116 5.32 -10.51 -3.92
CA PHE A 116 6.22 -10.75 -5.04
C PHE A 116 6.10 -12.17 -5.56
N ALA A 117 5.89 -12.30 -6.86
CA ALA A 117 5.72 -13.59 -7.50
C ALA A 117 6.38 -13.66 -8.88
N ILE A 118 6.75 -14.88 -9.24
CA ILE A 118 6.89 -15.30 -10.62
C ILE A 118 5.59 -16.01 -10.99
N VAL A 119 4.98 -15.60 -12.09
CA VAL A 119 3.76 -16.21 -12.60
C VAL A 119 4.02 -16.77 -13.99
N SER A 120 3.62 -18.01 -14.19
CA SER A 120 3.83 -18.74 -15.44
C SER A 120 2.65 -19.65 -15.77
N ARG A 121 2.77 -20.47 -16.79
CA ARG A 121 1.77 -21.45 -17.18
C ARG A 121 2.38 -22.85 -17.23
N LYS A 122 1.66 -23.87 -16.69
CA LYS A 122 2.08 -25.27 -16.77
C LYS A 122 2.29 -25.71 -18.23
N SER A 123 1.42 -25.26 -19.11
CA SER A 123 1.50 -25.50 -20.56
C SER A 123 2.77 -24.94 -21.22
N ARG A 124 3.53 -24.08 -20.51
CA ARG A 124 4.84 -23.55 -20.94
C ARG A 124 6.00 -24.34 -20.34
N GLY A 125 5.72 -25.43 -19.61
CA GLY A 125 6.72 -26.30 -18.98
C GLY A 125 7.43 -25.66 -17.81
N ILE A 126 6.78 -24.72 -17.08
CA ILE A 126 7.35 -24.07 -15.90
C ILE A 126 6.47 -24.42 -14.71
N ASN A 127 7.01 -25.21 -13.76
CA ASN A 127 6.35 -25.65 -12.54
C ASN A 127 7.17 -25.31 -11.29
N ALA A 128 8.45 -25.03 -11.46
CA ALA A 128 9.40 -24.74 -10.38
C ALA A 128 10.38 -23.62 -10.82
N PRO A 129 11.08 -22.96 -9.88
CA PRO A 129 12.01 -21.88 -10.21
C PRO A 129 13.07 -22.25 -11.24
N LYS A 130 13.60 -23.45 -11.17
CA LYS A 130 14.67 -23.93 -12.06
C LYS A 130 14.21 -24.08 -13.53
N ASP A 131 12.90 -24.28 -13.76
CA ASP A 131 12.32 -24.40 -15.10
C ASP A 131 12.35 -23.08 -15.89
N LEU A 132 12.71 -21.97 -15.24
CA LEU A 132 12.90 -20.66 -15.90
C LEU A 132 14.15 -20.62 -16.80
N GLU A 133 15.12 -21.52 -16.60
CA GLU A 133 16.28 -21.60 -17.50
C GLU A 133 15.85 -21.96 -18.92
N GLY A 134 16.34 -21.20 -19.88
CA GLY A 134 15.95 -21.30 -21.28
C GLY A 134 14.63 -20.61 -21.66
N LYS A 135 14.02 -19.88 -20.69
CA LYS A 135 12.72 -19.23 -20.88
C LYS A 135 12.82 -17.71 -20.94
N LYS A 136 11.74 -17.08 -21.41
CA LYS A 136 11.56 -15.64 -21.46
C LYS A 136 10.76 -15.15 -20.27
N LEU A 137 11.36 -14.26 -19.47
CA LEU A 137 10.73 -13.60 -18.33
C LEU A 137 10.35 -12.16 -18.70
N GLY A 138 9.06 -11.87 -18.79
CA GLY A 138 8.55 -10.51 -18.98
C GLY A 138 8.52 -9.75 -17.64
N ALA A 139 9.28 -8.65 -17.54
CA ALA A 139 9.41 -7.90 -16.31
C ALA A 139 9.43 -6.39 -16.59
N PRO A 140 8.50 -5.59 -15.98
CA PRO A 140 8.58 -4.13 -16.04
C PRO A 140 9.77 -3.62 -15.21
N ALA A 141 10.49 -2.63 -15.71
CA ALA A 141 11.67 -2.08 -15.03
C ALA A 141 11.35 -1.47 -13.65
N GLY A 142 10.14 -0.92 -13.47
CA GLY A 142 9.69 -0.35 -12.19
C GLY A 142 8.96 -1.33 -11.26
N ASP A 143 8.93 -2.63 -11.58
CA ASP A 143 8.24 -3.66 -10.79
C ASP A 143 9.04 -4.04 -9.55
N ALA A 144 8.41 -3.91 -8.37
CA ALA A 144 9.01 -4.30 -7.09
C ALA A 144 9.35 -5.80 -7.05
N SER A 145 8.55 -6.66 -7.70
CA SER A 145 8.85 -8.09 -7.79
C SER A 145 10.10 -8.35 -8.62
N PHE A 146 10.25 -7.64 -9.75
CA PHE A 146 11.45 -7.75 -10.57
C PHE A 146 12.70 -7.25 -9.84
N ALA A 147 12.56 -6.23 -9.01
CA ALA A 147 13.67 -5.75 -8.18
C ALA A 147 14.24 -6.83 -7.23
N GLN A 148 13.49 -7.90 -6.95
CA GLN A 148 13.90 -9.03 -6.13
C GLN A 148 14.38 -10.25 -6.96
N TRP A 149 14.34 -10.17 -8.29
CA TRP A 149 14.81 -11.22 -9.17
C TRP A 149 16.22 -11.74 -8.85
N PRO A 150 17.24 -10.88 -8.60
CA PRO A 150 18.58 -11.36 -8.26
C PRO A 150 18.61 -12.22 -7.00
N ILE A 151 17.83 -11.88 -5.97
CA ILE A 151 17.74 -12.68 -4.73
C ILE A 151 17.04 -14.01 -5.02
N PHE A 152 15.94 -13.98 -5.79
CA PHE A 152 15.20 -15.19 -6.17
C PHE A 152 16.09 -16.17 -6.97
N VAL A 153 16.86 -15.66 -7.93
CA VAL A 153 17.84 -16.44 -8.71
C VAL A 153 18.85 -17.11 -7.79
N GLN A 154 19.45 -16.35 -6.87
CA GLN A 154 20.46 -16.86 -5.95
C GLN A 154 19.89 -17.92 -5.01
N ALA A 155 18.72 -17.64 -4.41
CA ALA A 155 18.06 -18.55 -3.46
C ALA A 155 17.66 -19.89 -4.08
N ASN A 156 17.39 -19.91 -5.40
CA ASN A 156 16.91 -21.09 -6.11
C ASN A 156 17.96 -21.72 -7.06
N GLY A 157 19.19 -21.23 -7.03
CA GLY A 157 20.29 -21.74 -7.85
C GLY A 157 20.06 -21.65 -9.35
N ILE A 158 19.27 -20.64 -9.82
CA ILE A 158 18.97 -20.43 -11.22
C ILE A 158 20.21 -19.84 -11.92
N ASP A 159 20.56 -20.36 -13.08
CA ASP A 159 21.55 -19.72 -13.96
C ASP A 159 20.87 -18.56 -14.71
N ALA A 160 21.04 -17.34 -14.20
CA ALA A 160 20.41 -16.14 -14.76
C ALA A 160 20.82 -15.90 -16.22
N SER A 161 22.01 -16.37 -16.65
CA SER A 161 22.48 -16.21 -18.03
C SER A 161 21.65 -16.99 -19.05
N LYS A 162 20.91 -17.99 -18.58
CA LYS A 162 19.99 -18.80 -19.38
C LYS A 162 18.57 -18.25 -19.43
N VAL A 163 18.24 -17.21 -18.65
CA VAL A 163 16.92 -16.59 -18.65
C VAL A 163 16.94 -15.32 -19.47
N THR A 164 16.11 -15.26 -20.51
CA THR A 164 15.96 -14.03 -21.29
C THR A 164 14.98 -13.10 -20.59
N VAL A 165 15.47 -12.01 -20.01
CA VAL A 165 14.61 -11.01 -19.41
C VAL A 165 14.20 -9.99 -20.46
N GLU A 166 12.89 -9.88 -20.70
CA GLU A 166 12.29 -8.89 -21.60
C GLU A 166 11.67 -7.75 -20.76
N ASN A 167 12.12 -6.51 -21.00
CA ASN A 167 11.50 -5.33 -20.40
C ASN A 167 10.16 -5.07 -21.09
N VAL A 168 9.07 -5.36 -20.39
CA VAL A 168 7.69 -5.18 -20.87
C VAL A 168 6.99 -4.08 -20.05
N GLY A 169 6.06 -3.37 -20.69
CA GLY A 169 5.24 -2.40 -19.96
C GLY A 169 4.20 -3.09 -19.07
N PHE A 170 3.84 -2.47 -17.94
CA PHE A 170 2.81 -2.99 -17.05
C PHE A 170 1.47 -3.34 -17.74
N PRO A 171 0.94 -2.54 -18.71
CA PRO A 171 -0.35 -2.85 -19.33
C PRO A 171 -0.34 -4.11 -20.20
N VAL A 172 0.83 -4.53 -20.70
CA VAL A 172 0.97 -5.66 -21.65
C VAL A 172 1.54 -6.91 -21.01
N ARG A 173 1.99 -6.87 -19.79
CA ARG A 173 2.66 -7.96 -19.07
C ARG A 173 1.81 -9.24 -19.06
N GLU A 174 0.61 -9.19 -18.48
CA GLU A 174 -0.30 -10.34 -18.43
C GLU A 174 -0.84 -10.73 -19.81
N PRO A 175 -1.22 -9.80 -20.72
CA PRO A 175 -1.51 -10.14 -22.11
C PRO A 175 -0.41 -10.93 -22.81
N MET A 176 0.85 -10.56 -22.65
CA MET A 176 1.98 -11.27 -23.28
C MET A 176 2.14 -12.69 -22.75
N LEU A 177 1.97 -12.90 -21.44
CA LEU A 177 1.97 -14.26 -20.87
C LEU A 177 0.78 -15.08 -21.35
N ALA A 178 -0.43 -14.49 -21.36
CA ALA A 178 -1.62 -15.19 -21.86
C ALA A 178 -1.48 -15.60 -23.32
N ALA A 179 -0.92 -14.74 -24.17
CA ALA A 179 -0.66 -15.01 -25.58
C ALA A 179 0.58 -15.89 -25.83
N GLY A 180 1.38 -16.17 -24.81
CA GLY A 180 2.61 -16.96 -24.92
C GLY A 180 3.79 -16.24 -25.61
N GLN A 181 3.78 -14.93 -25.62
CA GLN A 181 4.90 -14.10 -26.11
C GLN A 181 6.07 -14.10 -25.12
N VAL A 182 5.75 -14.22 -23.82
CA VAL A 182 6.70 -14.55 -22.75
C VAL A 182 6.25 -15.84 -22.05
N ASP A 183 7.18 -16.53 -21.36
CA ASP A 183 6.91 -17.81 -20.71
C ASP A 183 6.56 -17.64 -19.22
N ALA A 184 7.06 -16.58 -18.59
CA ALA A 184 6.79 -16.17 -17.22
C ALA A 184 6.78 -14.65 -17.11
N ILE A 185 6.21 -14.14 -16.04
CA ILE A 185 6.24 -12.71 -15.68
C ILE A 185 6.56 -12.53 -14.20
N THR A 186 7.14 -11.36 -13.85
CA THR A 186 7.16 -10.88 -12.47
C THR A 186 5.90 -10.08 -12.18
N GLY A 187 5.47 -10.03 -10.93
CA GLY A 187 4.33 -9.19 -10.51
C GLY A 187 3.85 -9.49 -9.11
N PHE A 188 2.88 -8.72 -8.65
CA PHE A 188 2.18 -9.02 -7.41
C PHE A 188 1.21 -10.18 -7.62
N SER A 189 1.27 -11.17 -6.74
CA SER A 189 0.53 -12.43 -6.85
C SER A 189 -0.96 -12.24 -7.12
N PHE A 190 -1.63 -11.40 -6.33
CA PHE A 190 -3.05 -11.12 -6.46
C PHE A 190 -3.40 -10.35 -7.74
N SER A 191 -2.50 -9.47 -8.23
CA SER A 191 -2.74 -8.73 -9.47
C SER A 191 -2.54 -9.61 -10.71
N ALA A 192 -1.41 -10.29 -10.80
CA ALA A 192 -1.08 -11.10 -11.98
C ALA A 192 -2.00 -12.32 -12.12
N TYR A 193 -2.22 -13.06 -11.01
CA TYR A 193 -3.08 -14.25 -11.02
C TYR A 193 -4.52 -13.91 -11.45
N ILE A 194 -5.12 -12.92 -10.79
CA ILE A 194 -6.50 -12.53 -11.07
C ILE A 194 -6.65 -11.95 -12.49
N SER A 195 -5.67 -11.15 -12.94
CA SER A 195 -5.70 -10.60 -14.30
C SER A 195 -5.57 -11.66 -15.38
N LEU A 196 -4.79 -12.73 -15.16
CA LEU A 196 -4.70 -13.87 -16.09
C LEU A 196 -5.99 -14.67 -16.13
N LYS A 197 -6.57 -14.96 -14.96
CA LYS A 197 -7.86 -15.62 -14.84
C LYS A 197 -8.98 -14.85 -15.55
N ASP A 198 -9.06 -13.53 -15.34
CA ASP A 198 -10.06 -12.66 -16.02
C ASP A 198 -9.88 -12.60 -17.54
N ARG A 199 -8.68 -12.89 -18.03
CA ARG A 199 -8.36 -13.04 -19.46
C ARG A 199 -8.63 -14.44 -20.02
N GLY A 200 -9.20 -15.35 -19.23
CA GLY A 200 -9.58 -16.70 -19.65
C GLY A 200 -8.42 -17.70 -19.65
N VAL A 201 -7.29 -17.39 -19.01
CA VAL A 201 -6.26 -18.43 -18.78
C VAL A 201 -6.82 -19.44 -17.75
N PRO A 202 -6.85 -20.74 -18.06
CA PRO A 202 -7.35 -21.76 -17.15
C PRO A 202 -6.62 -21.71 -15.80
N VAL A 203 -7.37 -21.73 -14.69
CA VAL A 203 -6.83 -21.61 -13.34
C VAL A 203 -5.81 -22.72 -13.04
N ASP A 204 -6.05 -23.92 -13.48
CA ASP A 204 -5.17 -25.07 -13.33
C ASP A 204 -3.90 -25.01 -14.21
N ASP A 205 -3.87 -24.13 -15.21
CA ASP A 205 -2.69 -23.84 -16.02
C ASP A 205 -1.81 -22.71 -15.41
N ILE A 206 -2.35 -21.88 -14.52
CA ILE A 206 -1.58 -20.81 -13.89
C ILE A 206 -0.69 -21.38 -12.79
N VAL A 207 0.62 -21.11 -12.87
CA VAL A 207 1.59 -21.40 -11.82
C VAL A 207 1.96 -20.11 -11.12
N LEU A 208 1.72 -20.06 -9.82
CA LEU A 208 2.01 -18.91 -8.97
C LEU A 208 3.13 -19.28 -7.98
N MET A 209 4.32 -18.79 -8.22
CA MET A 209 5.46 -18.95 -7.32
C MET A 209 5.64 -17.69 -6.49
N LEU A 210 5.14 -17.69 -5.24
CA LEU A 210 5.42 -16.61 -4.29
C LEU A 210 6.89 -16.65 -3.92
N MET A 211 7.62 -15.57 -4.17
CA MET A 211 9.05 -15.53 -3.91
C MET A 211 9.42 -15.78 -2.44
N ALA A 212 8.53 -15.40 -1.51
CA ALA A 212 8.68 -15.65 -0.09
C ALA A 212 8.71 -17.15 0.26
N ASP A 213 8.02 -18.00 -0.52
CA ASP A 213 8.01 -19.45 -0.31
C ASP A 213 9.25 -20.14 -0.94
N TYR A 214 10.06 -19.35 -1.66
CA TYR A 214 11.29 -19.78 -2.33
C TYR A 214 12.52 -18.99 -1.85
N GLY A 215 12.58 -18.67 -0.56
CA GLY A 215 13.76 -18.09 0.08
C GLY A 215 13.86 -16.56 0.08
N VAL A 216 12.92 -15.83 -0.56
CA VAL A 216 12.91 -14.36 -0.57
C VAL A 216 12.04 -13.85 0.58
N ASN A 217 12.50 -14.01 1.80
CA ASN A 217 11.75 -13.67 3.01
C ASN A 217 11.95 -12.19 3.38
N LEU A 218 11.08 -11.33 2.83
CA LEU A 218 11.10 -9.88 2.98
C LEU A 218 9.78 -9.38 3.60
N TYR A 219 9.73 -8.08 3.88
CA TYR A 219 8.47 -7.33 4.00
C TYR A 219 8.06 -6.79 2.61
N GLY A 220 6.79 -6.40 2.47
CA GLY A 220 6.25 -5.84 1.23
C GLY A 220 6.01 -4.33 1.33
N ASN A 221 4.83 -3.88 0.89
CA ASN A 221 4.51 -2.46 0.83
C ASN A 221 4.19 -1.85 2.19
N ALA A 222 4.66 -0.63 2.36
CA ALA A 222 4.46 0.21 3.53
C ALA A 222 3.90 1.59 3.15
N ILE A 223 3.25 2.25 4.10
CA ILE A 223 3.01 3.68 4.04
C ILE A 223 4.31 4.38 4.43
N MET A 224 4.75 5.29 3.57
CA MET A 224 5.94 6.11 3.75
C MET A 224 5.58 7.60 3.84
N VAL A 225 6.45 8.37 4.44
CA VAL A 225 6.24 9.79 4.69
C VAL A 225 7.46 10.62 4.26
N ASN A 226 7.20 11.79 3.69
CA ASN A 226 8.24 12.79 3.45
C ASN A 226 8.81 13.30 4.78
N ALA A 227 10.13 13.37 4.90
CA ALA A 227 10.79 13.72 6.16
C ALA A 227 10.43 15.13 6.66
N LYS A 228 10.29 16.11 5.76
CA LYS A 228 9.89 17.47 6.11
C LYS A 228 8.45 17.48 6.62
N PHE A 229 7.52 16.82 5.91
CA PHE A 229 6.13 16.72 6.34
C PHE A 229 6.02 16.04 7.72
N ALA A 230 6.76 14.95 7.95
CA ALA A 230 6.79 14.26 9.23
C ALA A 230 7.28 15.16 10.38
N ALA A 231 8.29 15.99 10.13
CA ALA A 231 8.85 16.92 11.12
C ALA A 231 7.90 18.09 11.40
N GLU A 232 7.29 18.67 10.37
CA GLU A 232 6.44 19.86 10.49
C GLU A 232 5.01 19.53 10.96
N LYS A 233 4.48 18.34 10.61
CA LYS A 233 3.09 17.93 10.88
C LYS A 233 2.98 16.50 11.44
N PRO A 234 3.67 16.18 12.55
CA PRO A 234 3.68 14.81 13.08
C PRO A 234 2.28 14.31 13.47
N GLU A 235 1.41 15.20 13.98
CA GLU A 235 0.04 14.83 14.36
C GLU A 235 -0.84 14.52 13.12
N ALA A 236 -0.58 15.16 11.99
CA ALA A 236 -1.26 14.82 10.73
C ALA A 236 -0.86 13.41 10.25
N VAL A 237 0.43 13.03 10.37
CA VAL A 237 0.89 11.68 10.07
C VAL A 237 0.20 10.65 10.97
N LYS A 238 0.19 10.88 12.30
CA LYS A 238 -0.50 9.99 13.26
C LYS A 238 -1.99 9.89 12.97
N GLY A 239 -2.65 11.02 12.68
CA GLY A 239 -4.07 11.08 12.30
C GLY A 239 -4.34 10.28 11.02
N PHE A 240 -3.49 10.44 10.00
CA PHE A 240 -3.58 9.65 8.77
C PHE A 240 -3.53 8.15 9.05
N LEU A 241 -2.56 7.71 9.86
CA LEU A 241 -2.41 6.29 10.18
C LEU A 241 -3.58 5.75 11.02
N ARG A 242 -4.15 6.53 11.95
CA ARG A 242 -5.36 6.12 12.69
C ARG A 242 -6.57 5.98 11.77
N ALA A 243 -6.77 6.93 10.86
CA ALA A 243 -7.86 6.88 9.88
C ALA A 243 -7.71 5.70 8.92
N PHE A 244 -6.51 5.51 8.38
CA PHE A 244 -6.19 4.36 7.52
C PHE A 244 -6.43 3.03 8.24
N LEU A 245 -5.98 2.90 9.50
CA LEU A 245 -6.17 1.69 10.30
C LEU A 245 -7.66 1.35 10.48
N LYS A 246 -8.54 2.35 10.68
CA LYS A 246 -9.99 2.15 10.72
C LYS A 246 -10.50 1.60 9.38
N GLY A 247 -10.12 2.22 8.27
CA GLY A 247 -10.47 1.77 6.92
C GLY A 247 -9.95 0.35 6.63
N LEU A 248 -8.72 0.02 7.04
CA LEU A 248 -8.15 -1.31 6.91
C LEU A 248 -8.94 -2.37 7.71
N LYS A 249 -9.25 -2.10 8.96
CA LYS A 249 -10.04 -3.02 9.81
C LYS A 249 -11.44 -3.26 9.24
N GLU A 250 -12.10 -2.22 8.75
CA GLU A 250 -13.41 -2.33 8.12
C GLU A 250 -13.34 -3.11 6.81
N THR A 251 -12.31 -2.89 6.01
CA THR A 251 -12.05 -3.66 4.78
C THR A 251 -11.82 -5.14 5.06
N VAL A 252 -11.04 -5.46 6.09
CA VAL A 252 -10.78 -6.87 6.47
C VAL A 252 -12.04 -7.53 7.00
N ARG A 253 -12.86 -6.80 7.75
CA ARG A 253 -14.12 -7.30 8.32
C ARG A 253 -15.18 -7.57 7.25
N ASP A 254 -15.30 -6.68 6.27
CA ASP A 254 -16.27 -6.81 5.16
C ASP A 254 -15.64 -6.42 3.82
N PRO A 255 -14.87 -7.33 3.21
CA PRO A 255 -14.23 -7.08 1.93
C PRO A 255 -15.23 -6.85 0.78
N ALA A 256 -16.45 -7.45 0.88
CA ALA A 256 -17.47 -7.28 -0.15
C ALA A 256 -17.99 -5.84 -0.18
N GLN A 257 -18.28 -5.25 0.98
CA GLN A 257 -18.65 -3.84 1.05
C GLN A 257 -17.49 -2.92 0.64
N ALA A 258 -16.26 -3.30 1.01
CA ALA A 258 -15.08 -2.48 0.73
C ALA A 258 -14.76 -2.34 -0.77
N VAL A 259 -15.03 -3.35 -1.60
CA VAL A 259 -14.77 -3.25 -3.05
C VAL A 259 -15.75 -2.35 -3.79
N GLU A 260 -16.92 -2.05 -3.22
CA GLU A 260 -17.88 -1.11 -3.81
C GLU A 260 -17.29 0.31 -3.93
N VAL A 261 -16.43 0.71 -2.98
CA VAL A 261 -15.76 2.02 -3.05
C VAL A 261 -14.69 2.06 -4.15
N VAL A 262 -14.10 0.90 -4.47
CA VAL A 262 -13.14 0.75 -5.57
C VAL A 262 -13.87 0.86 -6.91
N ALA A 263 -14.98 0.12 -7.06
CA ALA A 263 -15.77 0.11 -8.29
C ALA A 263 -16.30 1.51 -8.67
N ARG A 264 -16.68 2.33 -7.67
CA ARG A 264 -17.09 3.72 -7.93
C ARG A 264 -15.99 4.62 -8.49
N ARG A 265 -14.73 4.26 -8.33
CA ARG A 265 -13.55 5.03 -8.79
C ARG A 265 -12.83 4.41 -9.97
N ASN A 266 -13.24 3.22 -10.36
CA ASN A 266 -12.65 2.49 -11.50
C ASN A 266 -13.80 1.83 -12.27
N GLU A 267 -14.32 2.54 -13.27
CA GLU A 267 -15.51 2.14 -14.06
C GLU A 267 -15.33 0.81 -14.81
N ILE A 268 -14.11 0.39 -15.07
CA ILE A 268 -13.81 -0.90 -15.72
C ILE A 268 -13.61 -2.05 -14.72
N ALA A 269 -13.58 -1.75 -13.42
CA ALA A 269 -13.42 -2.78 -12.39
C ALA A 269 -14.73 -3.59 -12.24
N LYS A 270 -14.59 -4.91 -12.20
CA LYS A 270 -15.68 -5.82 -11.89
C LYS A 270 -15.64 -6.10 -10.39
N PRO A 271 -16.70 -5.77 -9.62
CA PRO A 271 -16.70 -5.93 -8.16
C PRO A 271 -16.30 -7.34 -7.70
N GLU A 272 -16.78 -8.39 -8.38
CA GLU A 272 -16.45 -9.78 -8.05
C GLU A 272 -14.96 -10.10 -8.27
N THR A 273 -14.36 -9.58 -9.35
CA THR A 273 -12.93 -9.72 -9.63
C THR A 273 -12.09 -8.98 -8.58
N GLU A 274 -12.48 -7.76 -8.24
CA GLU A 274 -11.78 -6.96 -7.23
C GLU A 274 -11.94 -7.52 -5.82
N LEU A 275 -13.09 -8.16 -5.51
CA LEU A 275 -13.30 -8.86 -4.25
C LEU A 275 -12.38 -10.08 -4.11
N GLU A 276 -12.21 -10.86 -5.17
CA GLU A 276 -11.29 -12.01 -5.17
C GLU A 276 -9.84 -11.53 -4.98
N ARG A 277 -9.44 -10.48 -5.69
CA ARG A 277 -8.14 -9.82 -5.55
C ARG A 277 -7.87 -9.34 -4.13
N LEU A 278 -8.83 -8.63 -3.54
CA LEU A 278 -8.75 -8.12 -2.17
C LEU A 278 -8.65 -9.26 -1.15
N ARG A 279 -9.49 -10.28 -1.26
CA ARG A 279 -9.45 -11.45 -0.37
C ARG A 279 -8.10 -12.16 -0.41
N MET A 280 -7.53 -12.29 -1.61
CA MET A 280 -6.19 -12.86 -1.78
C MET A 280 -5.12 -12.01 -1.07
N ALA A 281 -5.14 -10.68 -1.26
CA ALA A 281 -4.22 -9.77 -0.58
C ALA A 281 -4.38 -9.81 0.94
N ILE A 282 -5.61 -9.83 1.45
CA ILE A 282 -5.88 -9.93 2.90
C ILE A 282 -5.32 -11.23 3.46
N ARG A 283 -5.63 -12.37 2.84
CA ARG A 283 -5.22 -13.70 3.30
C ARG A 283 -3.71 -13.89 3.30
N ASP A 284 -3.07 -13.49 2.20
CA ASP A 284 -1.67 -13.87 1.92
C ASP A 284 -0.65 -12.81 2.35
N ASN A 285 -1.05 -11.53 2.39
CA ASN A 285 -0.09 -10.44 2.57
C ASN A 285 -0.35 -9.56 3.79
N ILE A 286 -1.65 -9.34 4.14
CA ILE A 286 -2.03 -8.39 5.19
C ILE A 286 -2.22 -9.11 6.52
N LEU A 287 -3.10 -10.12 6.59
CA LEU A 287 -3.50 -10.78 7.83
C LEU A 287 -2.64 -12.01 8.12
N THR A 288 -1.33 -11.80 8.22
CA THR A 288 -0.34 -12.84 8.49
C THR A 288 -0.36 -13.30 9.96
N ALA A 289 0.40 -14.36 10.28
CA ALA A 289 0.57 -14.82 11.66
C ALA A 289 1.19 -13.72 12.56
N GLU A 290 2.17 -12.97 12.07
CA GLU A 290 2.80 -11.85 12.79
C GLU A 290 1.77 -10.74 13.08
N VAL A 291 0.95 -10.37 12.09
CA VAL A 291 -0.11 -9.36 12.28
C VAL A 291 -1.18 -9.84 13.26
N LYS A 292 -1.55 -11.11 13.24
CA LYS A 292 -2.49 -11.68 14.22
C LYS A 292 -1.93 -11.66 15.64
N ALA A 293 -0.63 -11.84 15.81
CA ALA A 293 0.04 -11.82 17.10
C ALA A 293 0.27 -10.40 17.64
N HIS A 294 0.73 -9.46 16.78
CA HIS A 294 1.26 -8.15 17.19
C HIS A 294 0.46 -6.95 16.64
N GLY A 295 -0.62 -7.19 15.88
CA GLY A 295 -1.43 -6.13 15.27
C GLY A 295 -0.86 -5.58 13.96
N TYR A 296 -1.66 -4.73 13.31
CA TYR A 296 -1.33 -4.13 12.03
C TYR A 296 -0.22 -3.09 12.13
N GLY A 297 0.53 -2.91 11.06
CA GLY A 297 1.37 -1.76 10.81
C GLY A 297 2.78 -1.80 11.37
N GLY A 298 3.07 -2.66 12.35
CA GLY A 298 4.39 -2.81 12.92
C GLY A 298 5.33 -3.68 12.07
N VAL A 299 6.60 -3.69 12.45
CA VAL A 299 7.64 -4.59 11.95
C VAL A 299 8.39 -5.20 13.12
N ASP A 300 8.83 -6.44 12.98
CA ASP A 300 9.90 -6.99 13.80
C ASP A 300 11.23 -6.46 13.27
N LEU A 301 11.94 -5.67 14.08
CA LEU A 301 13.18 -5.02 13.64
C LEU A 301 14.30 -6.02 13.31
N ALA A 302 14.35 -7.17 13.99
CA ALA A 302 15.35 -8.21 13.70
C ALA A 302 15.05 -8.85 12.34
N ARG A 303 13.80 -9.22 12.08
CA ARG A 303 13.34 -9.69 10.76
C ARG A 303 13.58 -8.65 9.68
N PHE A 304 13.32 -7.36 9.96
CA PHE A 304 13.53 -6.30 8.98
C PHE A 304 15.01 -6.11 8.67
N GLN A 305 15.89 -6.18 9.70
CA GLN A 305 17.34 -6.16 9.48
C GLN A 305 17.81 -7.36 8.65
N ALA A 306 17.31 -8.56 8.96
CA ALA A 306 17.61 -9.76 8.16
C ALA A 306 17.14 -9.62 6.69
N SER A 307 16.03 -8.90 6.43
CA SER A 307 15.59 -8.57 5.08
C SER A 307 16.59 -7.66 4.35
N ILE A 308 17.12 -6.64 5.03
CA ILE A 308 18.16 -5.76 4.49
C ILE A 308 19.44 -6.56 4.17
N ASP A 309 19.81 -7.46 5.06
CA ASP A 309 20.99 -8.31 4.89
C ASP A 309 20.82 -9.28 3.71
N LEU A 310 19.62 -9.85 3.54
CA LEU A 310 19.28 -10.70 2.40
C LEU A 310 19.39 -9.93 1.08
N ILE A 311 18.89 -8.70 1.01
CA ILE A 311 19.05 -7.82 -0.16
C ILE A 311 20.56 -7.62 -0.45
N GLY A 312 21.37 -7.42 0.58
CA GLY A 312 22.81 -7.24 0.49
C GLY A 312 23.59 -8.41 -0.12
N GLN A 313 23.00 -9.61 -0.18
CA GLN A 313 23.64 -10.75 -0.83
C GLN A 313 23.73 -10.60 -2.36
N SER A 314 22.79 -9.91 -2.97
CA SER A 314 22.73 -9.69 -4.43
C SER A 314 22.86 -8.22 -4.84
N TYR A 315 22.65 -7.28 -3.92
CA TYR A 315 22.77 -5.85 -4.13
C TYR A 315 23.93 -5.27 -3.32
N LYS A 316 24.92 -4.67 -4.00
CA LYS A 316 26.07 -4.05 -3.37
C LYS A 316 25.72 -2.68 -2.83
N PHE A 317 25.42 -2.60 -1.54
CA PHE A 317 25.19 -1.33 -0.86
C PHE A 317 26.46 -0.44 -0.86
N LYS A 318 26.26 0.85 -1.10
CA LYS A 318 27.26 1.91 -0.89
C LYS A 318 27.10 2.54 0.49
N ASN A 319 25.85 2.76 0.89
CA ASN A 319 25.44 3.38 2.16
C ASN A 319 24.37 2.52 2.81
N LYS A 320 24.71 1.28 3.16
CA LYS A 320 23.74 0.30 3.70
C LYS A 320 22.96 0.89 4.88
N PRO A 321 21.63 1.09 4.76
CA PRO A 321 20.82 1.57 5.86
C PRO A 321 20.57 0.47 6.89
N ASN A 322 20.25 0.85 8.15
CA ASN A 322 19.79 -0.06 9.18
C ASN A 322 18.26 0.00 9.31
N ALA A 323 17.64 -1.03 9.87
CA ALA A 323 16.19 -1.10 10.02
C ALA A 323 15.57 0.11 10.75
N PRO A 324 16.14 0.64 11.87
CA PRO A 324 15.62 1.84 12.53
C PRO A 324 15.70 3.13 11.69
N ASP A 325 16.62 3.17 10.72
CA ASP A 325 16.75 4.33 9.81
C ASP A 325 15.64 4.39 8.76
N LEU A 326 14.97 3.26 8.54
CA LEU A 326 13.99 3.05 7.47
C LEU A 326 12.56 2.97 7.97
N PHE A 327 12.33 2.60 9.23
CA PHE A 327 11.00 2.44 9.81
C PHE A 327 10.87 3.22 11.12
N ASP A 328 9.85 4.07 11.21
CA ASP A 328 9.58 4.89 12.39
C ASP A 328 8.26 4.47 13.04
N ALA A 329 8.35 3.67 14.10
CA ALA A 329 7.20 3.17 14.85
C ALA A 329 6.55 4.23 15.75
N SER A 330 7.16 5.41 15.96
CA SER A 330 6.65 6.46 16.86
C SER A 330 5.34 7.09 16.39
N PHE A 331 5.01 6.91 15.09
CA PHE A 331 3.75 7.37 14.51
C PHE A 331 2.61 6.36 14.67
N LEU A 332 2.90 5.12 15.03
CA LEU A 332 1.88 4.08 15.17
C LEU A 332 0.99 4.32 16.39
N ALA A 333 -0.29 3.99 16.27
CA ALA A 333 -1.18 3.86 17.41
C ALA A 333 -0.67 2.76 18.37
N PRO A 334 -1.07 2.77 19.66
CA PRO A 334 -0.76 1.70 20.58
C PRO A 334 -1.10 0.32 20.02
N GLU A 335 -0.32 -0.71 20.37
CA GLU A 335 -0.53 -2.08 19.86
C GLU A 335 -1.95 -2.59 20.11
N ALA A 336 -2.52 -2.30 21.28
CA ALA A 336 -3.89 -2.68 21.64
C ALA A 336 -4.92 -2.19 20.60
N ASP A 337 -4.72 -0.97 20.07
CA ASP A 337 -5.59 -0.37 19.06
C ASP A 337 -5.34 -0.93 17.65
N ARG A 338 -4.17 -1.53 17.43
CA ARG A 338 -3.77 -2.10 16.14
C ARG A 338 -4.10 -3.58 16.00
N ARG A 339 -4.58 -4.26 17.05
CA ARG A 339 -4.88 -5.70 17.01
C ARG A 339 -5.89 -6.04 15.91
N ALA A 340 -5.62 -7.13 15.21
CA ALA A 340 -6.55 -7.77 14.29
C ALA A 340 -7.64 -8.48 15.11
N ARG A 341 -8.86 -7.94 15.08
CA ARG A 341 -10.04 -8.51 15.74
C ARG A 341 -11.01 -9.04 14.70
#